data_176f329599848f4767e53bf5dbb87c75
#
_entry.id   176f329599848f4767e53bf5dbb87c75
#
_cell.length_a   1.000
_cell.length_b   1.000
_cell.length_c   1.000
_cell.angle_alpha   90.00
_cell.angle_beta   90.00
_cell.angle_gamma   90.00
#
_symmetry.space_group_name_H-M   'P 1'
#
loop_
_entity.id
_entity.type
_entity.pdbx_description
1 polymer ?
#
loop_
_entity_poly.entity_id
_entity_poly.type
_entity_poly.pdbx_seq_one_letter_code
_entity_poly.pdbx_strand_id
1 'polypeptide(L)'
;MRKSIPSIQGLICFESAAKHLSYTYAAQELCITQSAVSRQIQQLEDFLGVELFIRTRHGVELTIAGQQYFKSIKPYLLGLEKCTADVISHKGLGGTLKLGVVPTFATRWLLPKLHLLNQKHPEITVHLETSTKPFLFNDNIFDAAIF
;
A
#
# COMPACT_ATOMS: atom_id res chain seq x y z
N MET A 1 4.97 -16.53 14.83
CA MET A 1 3.87 -15.76 14.20
C MET A 1 3.34 -14.76 15.22
N ARG A 2 3.23 -13.48 14.91
CA ARG A 2 2.59 -12.50 15.81
C ARG A 2 1.10 -12.84 15.89
N LYS A 3 0.61 -13.23 17.06
CA LYS A 3 -0.80 -13.65 17.30
C LYS A 3 -1.84 -12.54 17.03
N SER A 4 -1.40 -11.31 16.80
CA SER A 4 -2.25 -10.13 16.59
C SER A 4 -2.36 -9.69 15.10
N ILE A 5 -1.71 -10.40 14.17
CA ILE A 5 -1.75 -10.06 12.74
C ILE A 5 -2.30 -11.28 11.99
N PRO A 6 -3.37 -11.10 11.20
CA PRO A 6 -3.93 -12.16 10.38
C PRO A 6 -3.00 -12.52 9.21
N SER A 7 -3.35 -13.58 8.47
CA SER A 7 -2.56 -13.97 7.30
C SER A 7 -2.64 -12.90 6.20
N ILE A 8 -1.51 -12.58 5.57
CA ILE A 8 -1.47 -11.65 4.43
C ILE A 8 -2.37 -12.13 3.28
N GLN A 9 -2.40 -13.45 3.04
CA GLN A 9 -3.26 -14.02 2.01
C GLN A 9 -4.75 -13.77 2.30
N GLY A 10 -5.17 -13.89 3.57
CA GLY A 10 -6.53 -13.57 4.01
C GLY A 10 -6.86 -12.09 3.78
N LEU A 11 -5.91 -11.18 4.08
CA LEU A 11 -6.08 -9.74 3.86
C LEU A 11 -6.19 -9.39 2.37
N ILE A 12 -5.37 -9.99 1.51
CA ILE A 12 -5.41 -9.80 0.05
C ILE A 12 -6.72 -10.33 -0.52
N CYS A 13 -7.16 -11.51 -0.12
CA CYS A 13 -8.45 -12.08 -0.55
C CYS A 13 -9.63 -11.19 -0.10
N PHE A 14 -9.59 -10.69 1.11
CA PHE A 14 -10.59 -9.77 1.64
C PHE A 14 -10.64 -8.45 0.87
N GLU A 15 -9.48 -7.82 0.62
CA GLU A 15 -9.38 -6.55 -0.12
C GLU A 15 -9.94 -6.69 -1.53
N SER A 16 -9.53 -7.73 -2.27
CA SER A 16 -10.02 -7.99 -3.62
C SER A 16 -11.52 -8.30 -3.64
N ALA A 17 -12.03 -9.12 -2.71
CA ALA A 17 -13.45 -9.42 -2.61
C ALA A 17 -14.29 -8.19 -2.22
N ALA A 18 -13.78 -7.32 -1.36
CA ALA A 18 -14.44 -6.07 -0.97
C ALA A 18 -14.50 -5.05 -2.12
N LYS A 19 -13.44 -4.99 -2.93
CA LYS A 19 -13.37 -4.14 -4.12
C LYS A 19 -14.41 -4.54 -5.18
N HIS A 20 -14.60 -5.84 -5.41
CA HIS A 20 -15.49 -6.36 -6.43
C HIS A 20 -16.88 -6.74 -5.94
N LEU A 21 -17.10 -6.80 -4.62
CA LEU A 21 -18.30 -7.36 -3.98
C LEU A 21 -18.65 -8.76 -4.53
N SER A 22 -17.61 -9.53 -4.88
CA SER A 22 -17.70 -10.84 -5.53
C SER A 22 -16.48 -11.70 -5.26
N TYR A 23 -16.71 -12.90 -4.74
CA TYR A 23 -15.65 -13.89 -4.54
C TYR A 23 -15.14 -14.48 -5.87
N THR A 24 -16.01 -14.51 -6.88
CA THR A 24 -15.63 -15.01 -8.22
C THR A 24 -14.67 -14.03 -8.92
N TYR A 25 -14.97 -12.75 -8.92
CA TYR A 25 -14.07 -11.74 -9.49
C TYR A 25 -12.76 -11.61 -8.71
N ALA A 26 -12.82 -11.70 -7.37
CA ALA A 26 -11.61 -11.74 -6.56
C ALA A 26 -10.72 -12.95 -6.91
N ALA A 27 -11.33 -14.13 -7.12
CA ALA A 27 -10.62 -15.33 -7.52
C ALA A 27 -9.93 -15.17 -8.88
N GLN A 28 -10.59 -14.52 -9.84
CA GLN A 28 -10.02 -14.23 -11.15
C GLN A 28 -8.84 -13.23 -11.04
N GLU A 29 -9.03 -12.13 -10.29
CA GLU A 29 -7.96 -11.14 -10.07
C GLU A 29 -6.73 -11.75 -9.42
N LEU A 30 -6.93 -12.64 -8.43
CA LEU A 30 -5.84 -13.27 -7.67
C LEU A 30 -5.32 -14.58 -8.30
N CYS A 31 -5.85 -15.01 -9.43
CA CYS A 31 -5.48 -16.26 -10.12
C CYS A 31 -5.58 -17.50 -9.21
N ILE A 32 -6.62 -17.57 -8.37
CA ILE A 32 -6.92 -18.71 -7.48
C ILE A 32 -8.38 -19.12 -7.63
N THR A 33 -8.79 -20.23 -6.98
CA THR A 33 -10.18 -20.68 -7.02
C THR A 33 -11.09 -19.85 -6.10
N GLN A 34 -12.36 -19.73 -6.45
CA GLN A 34 -13.35 -19.06 -5.61
C GLN A 34 -13.50 -19.73 -4.23
N SER A 35 -13.36 -21.04 -4.15
CA SER A 35 -13.35 -21.76 -2.88
C SER A 35 -12.15 -21.43 -2.01
N ALA A 36 -10.97 -21.17 -2.62
CA ALA A 36 -9.79 -20.71 -1.90
C ALA A 36 -10.01 -19.29 -1.32
N VAL A 37 -10.57 -18.37 -2.12
CA VAL A 37 -10.94 -17.02 -1.63
C VAL A 37 -11.91 -17.12 -0.45
N SER A 38 -12.99 -17.90 -0.59
CA SER A 38 -13.98 -18.08 0.47
C SER A 38 -13.35 -18.63 1.76
N ARG A 39 -12.46 -19.63 1.64
CA ARG A 39 -11.76 -20.21 2.78
C ARG A 39 -10.82 -19.21 3.47
N GLN A 40 -10.09 -18.40 2.70
CA GLN A 40 -9.19 -17.38 3.26
C GLN A 40 -9.96 -16.29 4.00
N ILE A 41 -11.10 -15.87 3.46
CA ILE A 41 -11.97 -14.90 4.11
C ILE A 41 -12.59 -15.47 5.39
N GLN A 42 -13.07 -16.72 5.36
CA GLN A 42 -13.61 -17.38 6.55
C GLN A 42 -12.55 -17.46 7.66
N GLN A 43 -11.31 -17.85 7.34
CA GLN A 43 -10.21 -17.88 8.30
C GLN A 43 -9.87 -16.48 8.88
N LEU A 44 -10.02 -15.44 8.07
CA LEU A 44 -9.85 -14.07 8.52
C LEU A 44 -10.97 -13.64 9.48
N GLU A 45 -12.21 -13.94 9.15
CA GLU A 45 -13.39 -13.68 10.01
C GLU A 45 -13.31 -14.43 11.33
N ASP A 46 -12.91 -15.72 11.29
CA ASP A 46 -12.67 -16.54 12.49
C ASP A 46 -11.55 -15.93 13.36
N PHE A 47 -10.48 -15.43 12.74
CA PHE A 47 -9.38 -14.78 13.45
C PHE A 47 -9.81 -13.48 14.12
N LEU A 48 -10.63 -12.68 13.44
CA LEU A 48 -11.13 -11.39 13.95
C LEU A 48 -12.32 -11.56 14.92
N GLY A 49 -13.01 -12.69 14.87
CA GLY A 49 -14.21 -12.95 15.63
C GLY A 49 -15.44 -12.17 15.16
N VAL A 50 -15.41 -11.64 13.93
CA VAL A 50 -16.52 -10.88 13.33
C VAL A 50 -16.68 -11.22 11.86
N GLU A 51 -17.92 -11.19 11.37
CA GLU A 51 -18.22 -11.33 9.95
C GLU A 51 -17.92 -10.02 9.21
N LEU A 52 -17.21 -10.11 8.10
CA LEU A 52 -16.85 -8.98 7.23
C LEU A 52 -17.79 -8.88 6.01
N PHE A 53 -18.39 -10.01 5.60
CA PHE A 53 -19.33 -10.08 4.50
C PHE A 53 -20.67 -10.68 4.91
N ILE A 54 -21.72 -10.24 4.22
CA ILE A 54 -23.05 -10.81 4.23
C ILE A 54 -23.32 -11.42 2.84
N ARG A 55 -23.82 -12.67 2.79
CA ARG A 55 -24.24 -13.28 1.53
C ARG A 55 -25.60 -12.73 1.12
N THR A 56 -25.70 -12.30 -0.13
CA THR A 56 -26.94 -11.83 -0.75
C THR A 56 -27.30 -12.70 -1.95
N ARG A 57 -28.49 -12.47 -2.53
CA ARG A 57 -28.91 -13.18 -3.75
C ARG A 57 -28.02 -12.85 -4.98
N HIS A 58 -27.34 -11.73 -4.95
CA HIS A 58 -26.53 -11.21 -6.07
C HIS A 58 -25.02 -11.28 -5.82
N GLY A 59 -24.57 -11.86 -4.72
CA GLY A 59 -23.15 -11.98 -4.37
C GLY A 59 -22.90 -11.77 -2.88
N VAL A 60 -21.98 -10.91 -2.55
CA VAL A 60 -21.63 -10.56 -1.17
C VAL A 60 -21.65 -9.05 -0.97
N GLU A 61 -22.01 -8.62 0.22
CA GLU A 61 -21.96 -7.23 0.64
C GLU A 61 -21.12 -7.11 1.91
N LEU A 62 -20.50 -5.95 2.13
CA LEU A 62 -19.72 -5.71 3.34
C LEU A 62 -20.65 -5.41 4.53
N THR A 63 -20.35 -6.02 5.67
CA THR A 63 -20.89 -5.60 6.97
C THR A 63 -20.34 -4.20 7.33
N ILE A 64 -20.87 -3.58 8.37
CA ILE A 64 -20.31 -2.32 8.91
C ILE A 64 -18.85 -2.53 9.32
N ALA A 65 -18.55 -3.64 10.00
CA ALA A 65 -17.18 -4.02 10.37
C ALA A 65 -16.30 -4.22 9.13
N GLY A 66 -16.82 -4.90 8.09
CA GLY A 66 -16.13 -5.10 6.82
C GLY A 66 -15.79 -3.78 6.12
N GLN A 67 -16.72 -2.82 6.08
CA GLN A 67 -16.50 -1.50 5.47
C GLN A 67 -15.40 -0.72 6.22
N GLN A 68 -15.46 -0.71 7.54
CA GLN A 68 -14.45 -0.04 8.37
C GLN A 68 -13.07 -0.69 8.20
N TYR A 69 -13.03 -2.02 8.23
CA TYR A 69 -11.80 -2.77 8.08
C TYR A 69 -11.18 -2.59 6.69
N PHE A 70 -11.99 -2.61 5.64
CA PHE A 70 -11.53 -2.36 4.26
C PHE A 70 -10.86 -0.99 4.11
N LYS A 71 -11.49 0.07 4.63
CA LYS A 71 -10.90 1.42 4.62
C LYS A 71 -9.58 1.49 5.37
N SER A 72 -9.49 0.79 6.50
CA SER A 72 -8.31 0.84 7.38
C SER A 72 -7.14 0.02 6.82
N ILE A 73 -7.39 -1.18 6.24
CA ILE A 73 -6.32 -2.09 5.82
C ILE A 73 -5.72 -1.73 4.46
N LYS A 74 -6.52 -1.15 3.57
CA LYS A 74 -6.10 -0.82 2.20
C LYS A 74 -4.81 -0.01 2.10
N PRO A 75 -4.59 1.08 2.86
CA PRO A 75 -3.34 1.84 2.82
C PRO A 75 -2.11 1.01 3.22
N TYR A 76 -2.28 0.07 4.16
CA TYR A 76 -1.17 -0.79 4.62
C TYR A 76 -0.79 -1.83 3.57
N LEU A 77 -1.76 -2.43 2.88
CA LEU A 77 -1.49 -3.36 1.76
C LEU A 77 -0.78 -2.63 0.62
N LEU A 78 -1.26 -1.46 0.21
CA LEU A 78 -0.59 -0.63 -0.80
C LEU A 78 0.84 -0.22 -0.37
N GLY A 79 1.03 0.10 0.91
CA GLY A 79 2.35 0.39 1.47
C GLY A 79 3.28 -0.80 1.38
N LEU A 80 2.79 -2.01 1.69
CA LEU A 80 3.56 -3.25 1.59
C LEU A 80 3.96 -3.56 0.14
N GLU A 81 3.02 -3.43 -0.81
CA GLU A 81 3.29 -3.59 -2.24
C GLU A 81 4.37 -2.63 -2.71
N LYS A 82 4.28 -1.37 -2.30
CA LYS A 82 5.27 -0.35 -2.63
C LYS A 82 6.65 -0.68 -2.09
N CYS A 83 6.76 -1.02 -0.81
CA CYS A 83 8.04 -1.42 -0.21
C CYS A 83 8.66 -2.64 -0.92
N THR A 84 7.82 -3.59 -1.32
CA THR A 84 8.26 -4.78 -2.07
C THR A 84 8.75 -4.40 -3.46
N ALA A 85 8.00 -3.57 -4.18
CA ALA A 85 8.38 -3.08 -5.50
C ALA A 85 9.70 -2.28 -5.46
N ASP A 86 9.89 -1.45 -4.44
CA ASP A 86 11.12 -0.69 -4.23
C ASP A 86 12.35 -1.63 -4.09
N VAL A 87 12.21 -2.70 -3.32
CA VAL A 87 13.30 -3.71 -3.18
C VAL A 87 13.58 -4.44 -4.48
N ILE A 88 12.53 -4.83 -5.22
CA ILE A 88 12.66 -5.54 -6.50
C ILE A 88 13.32 -4.64 -7.55
N SER A 89 12.87 -3.38 -7.69
CA SER A 89 13.37 -2.45 -8.69
C SER A 89 14.83 -2.07 -8.48
N HIS A 90 15.28 -1.99 -7.24
CA HIS A 90 16.65 -1.61 -6.91
C HIS A 90 17.58 -2.81 -6.65
N LYS A 91 17.08 -4.05 -6.77
CA LYS A 91 17.84 -5.30 -6.52
C LYS A 91 18.64 -5.27 -5.20
N GLY A 92 18.12 -4.59 -4.20
CA GLY A 92 18.78 -4.37 -2.92
C GLY A 92 19.93 -3.33 -2.93
N LEU A 93 20.20 -2.71 -4.06
CA LEU A 93 21.15 -1.62 -4.25
C LEU A 93 20.37 -0.36 -4.61
N GLY A 94 20.51 0.71 -3.79
CA GLY A 94 19.76 1.95 -3.99
C GLY A 94 18.49 2.05 -3.16
N GLY A 95 17.66 3.03 -3.48
CA GLY A 95 16.40 3.29 -2.76
C GLY A 95 15.67 4.50 -3.30
N THR A 96 14.49 4.75 -2.74
CA THR A 96 13.69 5.94 -3.02
C THR A 96 13.90 6.96 -1.91
N LEU A 97 14.48 8.11 -2.25
CA LEU A 97 14.61 9.26 -1.36
C LEU A 97 13.40 10.19 -1.57
N LYS A 98 12.57 10.35 -0.55
CA LYS A 98 11.47 11.32 -0.55
C LYS A 98 11.93 12.61 0.10
N LEU A 99 12.07 13.64 -0.72
CA LEU A 99 12.63 14.92 -0.32
C LEU A 99 11.56 16.01 -0.41
N GLY A 100 11.22 16.60 0.74
CA GLY A 100 10.40 17.81 0.83
C GLY A 100 11.26 19.05 0.57
N VAL A 101 10.85 19.95 -0.33
CA VAL A 101 11.63 21.14 -0.66
C VAL A 101 10.73 22.37 -0.89
N VAL A 102 11.23 23.58 -0.60
CA VAL A 102 10.52 24.79 -1.02
C VAL A 102 10.64 24.98 -2.53
N PRO A 103 9.59 25.48 -3.21
CA PRO A 103 9.53 25.53 -4.68
C PRO A 103 10.71 26.27 -5.33
N THR A 104 11.12 27.39 -4.75
CA THR A 104 12.24 28.21 -5.27
C THR A 104 13.58 27.50 -5.20
N PHE A 105 13.84 26.76 -4.12
CA PHE A 105 15.04 25.96 -4.00
C PHE A 105 15.03 24.76 -4.94
N ALA A 106 13.88 24.09 -5.05
CA ALA A 106 13.71 22.98 -5.97
C ALA A 106 14.08 23.39 -7.40
N THR A 107 13.48 24.47 -7.92
CA THR A 107 13.64 24.88 -9.32
C THR A 107 15.00 25.51 -9.62
N ARG A 108 15.50 26.35 -8.73
CA ARG A 108 16.73 27.11 -9.00
C ARG A 108 18.01 26.37 -8.69
N TRP A 109 17.98 25.51 -7.70
CA TRP A 109 19.21 24.87 -7.22
C TRP A 109 19.21 23.35 -7.34
N LEU A 110 18.14 22.68 -6.90
CA LEU A 110 18.11 21.23 -6.79
C LEU A 110 17.96 20.54 -8.14
N LEU A 111 16.91 20.88 -8.91
CA LEU A 111 16.62 20.23 -10.20
C LEU A 111 17.79 20.28 -11.18
N PRO A 112 18.53 21.41 -11.36
CA PRO A 112 19.71 21.43 -12.21
C PRO A 112 20.84 20.50 -11.77
N LYS A 113 20.85 20.07 -10.51
CA LYS A 113 21.90 19.21 -9.94
C LYS A 113 21.50 17.74 -9.81
N LEU A 114 20.22 17.42 -9.93
CA LEU A 114 19.74 16.01 -9.82
C LEU A 114 20.33 15.12 -10.89
N HIS A 115 20.63 15.65 -12.09
CA HIS A 115 21.28 14.86 -13.13
C HIS A 115 22.67 14.37 -12.71
N LEU A 116 23.43 15.15 -11.93
CA LEU A 116 24.74 14.75 -11.40
C LEU A 116 24.62 13.63 -10.37
N LEU A 117 23.57 13.67 -9.56
CA LEU A 117 23.28 12.58 -8.64
C LEU A 117 22.92 11.31 -9.41
N ASN A 118 22.05 11.42 -10.40
CA ASN A 118 21.63 10.25 -11.21
C ASN A 118 22.77 9.65 -12.02
N GLN A 119 23.74 10.46 -12.47
CA GLN A 119 24.96 9.94 -13.13
C GLN A 119 25.86 9.14 -12.19
N LYS A 120 25.98 9.57 -10.91
CA LYS A 120 26.84 8.90 -9.92
C LYS A 120 26.11 7.74 -9.23
N HIS A 121 24.81 7.86 -9.06
CA HIS A 121 23.96 6.95 -8.31
C HIS A 121 22.66 6.67 -9.09
N PRO A 122 22.74 5.95 -10.24
CA PRO A 122 21.57 5.64 -11.07
C PRO A 122 20.56 4.74 -10.35
N GLU A 123 20.99 4.06 -9.29
CA GLU A 123 20.18 3.21 -8.43
C GLU A 123 19.29 4.00 -7.44
N ILE A 124 19.47 5.31 -7.29
CA ILE A 124 18.68 6.15 -6.39
C ILE A 124 17.57 6.86 -7.15
N THR A 125 16.33 6.65 -6.73
CA THR A 125 15.17 7.42 -7.21
C THR A 125 14.85 8.53 -6.24
N VAL A 126 14.80 9.78 -6.71
CA VAL A 126 14.45 10.94 -5.88
C VAL A 126 13.02 11.37 -6.18
N HIS A 127 12.16 11.30 -5.16
CA HIS A 127 10.83 11.88 -5.21
C HIS A 127 10.84 13.25 -4.53
N LEU A 128 10.54 14.29 -5.32
CA LEU A 128 10.44 15.65 -4.83
C LEU A 128 9.00 16.03 -4.58
N GLU A 129 8.74 16.53 -3.39
CA GLU A 129 7.47 17.18 -3.07
C GLU A 129 7.71 18.61 -2.65
N THR A 130 7.01 19.54 -3.28
CA THR A 130 7.19 20.97 -3.01
C THR A 130 6.07 21.50 -2.15
N SER A 131 6.43 22.24 -1.10
CA SER A 131 5.47 22.93 -0.24
C SER A 131 6.02 24.28 0.24
N THR A 132 5.12 25.25 0.39
CA THR A 132 5.40 26.53 1.05
C THR A 132 5.12 26.49 2.55
N LYS A 133 4.49 25.41 3.03
CA LYS A 133 4.23 25.17 4.44
C LYS A 133 5.34 24.32 5.04
N PRO A 134 5.60 24.44 6.35
CA PRO A 134 6.56 23.56 7.04
C PRO A 134 6.21 22.08 6.82
N PHE A 135 7.22 21.25 6.59
CA PHE A 135 7.04 19.79 6.46
C PHE A 135 6.94 19.17 7.87
N LEU A 136 5.87 18.41 8.09
CA LEU A 136 5.67 17.66 9.33
C LEU A 136 6.15 16.22 9.12
N PHE A 137 7.17 15.81 9.87
CA PHE A 137 7.76 14.47 9.80
C PHE A 137 6.92 13.40 10.53
N ASN A 138 5.90 13.80 11.29
CA ASN A 138 5.07 12.86 12.08
C ASN A 138 4.31 11.83 11.23
N ASP A 139 4.06 12.14 9.95
CA ASP A 139 3.34 11.25 9.03
C ASP A 139 4.26 10.35 8.19
N ASN A 140 5.57 10.31 8.48
CA ASN A 140 6.58 9.52 7.77
C ASN A 140 6.54 9.67 6.23
N ILE A 141 6.15 10.85 5.73
CA ILE A 141 6.00 11.09 4.30
C ILE A 141 7.36 11.38 3.64
N PHE A 142 8.30 11.99 4.39
CA PHE A 142 9.59 12.44 3.89
C PHE A 142 10.75 11.79 4.65
N ASP A 143 11.83 11.48 3.91
CA ASP A 143 13.10 11.07 4.50
C ASP A 143 13.94 12.28 4.91
N ALA A 144 13.80 13.40 4.16
CA ALA A 144 14.43 14.69 4.47
C ALA A 144 13.58 15.85 3.93
N ALA A 145 13.79 17.04 4.49
CA ALA A 145 13.18 18.28 4.00
C ALA A 145 14.20 19.43 4.04
N ILE A 146 14.08 20.31 3.02
CA ILE A 146 14.89 21.53 2.88
C ILE A 146 13.95 22.71 2.78
N PHE A 147 14.09 23.69 3.70
CA PHE A 147 13.29 24.90 3.76
C PHE A 147 14.15 26.09 4.25
#